data_6d90509669073794a587559104ae4f61
#
_entry.id   6d90509669073794a587559104ae4f61
#
_cell.length_a   1.000
_cell.length_b   1.000
_cell.length_c   1.000
_cell.angle_alpha   90.00
_cell.angle_beta   90.00
_cell.angle_gamma   90.00
#
_symmetry.space_group_name_H-M   'P 1'
#
loop_
_entity.id
_entity.type
_entity.pdbx_description
1 polymer ?
#
loop_
_entity_poly.entity_id
_entity_poly.type
_entity_poly.pdbx_seq_one_letter_code
_entity_poly.pdbx_strand_id
1 'polypeptide(L)'
;MAALNNVGMVDSKDYTIVTSILREFFTQKGFLEVHPQSRLSILAACEDPKTIATYNYKNDIWPLPQTGQMWLEYEMLKDPERAPGYFCVSTSYRNEPNPVPGRHEIIFPMFEFEIKGGIEELEVMESQLLEFIGFKLNTYDNGETYYHGDDYKNVAVKYGVKELENEHEAQLEKDYGPVFFLKNFPNYTSPFWNMAQNEEPQESEQMKDTAKKIDVIIHGMETIGSAERSCDKEEMRRQFETISEGEYSQILYDKFTKERVTAELDEFLKFDFFPRSGGGIGLTRLIRGMKMSGLMPSPA
;
A
#
# COMPACT_ATOMS: atom_id res chain seq x y z
N MET A 1 7.36 -11.66 -29.71
CA MET A 1 7.71 -11.28 -28.33
C MET A 1 7.49 -12.51 -27.47
N ALA A 2 8.50 -13.00 -26.75
CA ALA A 2 8.27 -14.00 -25.71
C ALA A 2 7.36 -13.31 -24.66
N ALA A 3 6.17 -13.89 -24.43
CA ALA A 3 5.28 -13.39 -23.40
C ALA A 3 6.02 -13.54 -22.05
N LEU A 4 6.29 -12.42 -21.39
CA LEU A 4 6.70 -12.45 -19.99
C LEU A 4 5.49 -12.95 -19.20
N ASN A 5 5.63 -14.10 -18.57
CA ASN A 5 4.61 -14.58 -17.63
C ASN A 5 4.55 -13.60 -16.44
N ASN A 6 3.36 -13.44 -15.85
CA ASN A 6 3.12 -12.60 -14.66
C ASN A 6 3.35 -11.08 -14.87
N VAL A 7 3.21 -10.57 -16.07
CA VAL A 7 3.06 -9.13 -16.33
C VAL A 7 1.58 -8.79 -16.21
N GLY A 8 1.26 -7.80 -15.38
CA GLY A 8 -0.10 -7.31 -15.16
C GLY A 8 -0.71 -6.62 -16.38
N MET A 9 -1.07 -7.41 -17.37
CA MET A 9 -1.74 -6.93 -18.59
C MET A 9 -3.19 -6.60 -18.28
N VAL A 10 -3.55 -5.33 -18.45
CA VAL A 10 -4.91 -4.84 -18.20
C VAL A 10 -5.57 -4.52 -19.52
N ASP A 11 -6.82 -4.93 -19.68
CA ASP A 11 -7.65 -4.48 -20.81
C ASP A 11 -7.80 -2.95 -20.78
N SER A 12 -7.62 -2.29 -21.90
CA SER A 12 -7.60 -0.82 -21.98
C SER A 12 -8.95 -0.17 -21.63
N LYS A 13 -10.06 -0.86 -21.89
CA LYS A 13 -11.40 -0.40 -21.46
C LYS A 13 -11.53 -0.46 -19.94
N ASP A 14 -11.20 -1.61 -19.35
CA ASP A 14 -11.25 -1.81 -17.90
C ASP A 14 -10.36 -0.81 -17.17
N TYR A 15 -9.13 -0.64 -17.65
CA TYR A 15 -8.19 0.35 -17.14
C TYR A 15 -8.77 1.77 -17.17
N THR A 16 -9.34 2.18 -18.33
CA THR A 16 -9.93 3.52 -18.49
C THR A 16 -11.08 3.73 -17.51
N ILE A 17 -11.98 2.75 -17.38
CA ILE A 17 -13.14 2.84 -16.48
C ILE A 17 -12.65 3.01 -15.02
N VAL A 18 -11.80 2.10 -14.57
CA VAL A 18 -11.38 2.07 -13.16
C VAL A 18 -10.55 3.30 -12.81
N THR A 19 -9.57 3.68 -13.64
CA THR A 19 -8.78 4.88 -13.36
C THR A 19 -9.60 6.17 -13.43
N SER A 20 -10.65 6.22 -14.27
CA SER A 20 -11.56 7.37 -14.30
C SER A 20 -12.39 7.48 -13.01
N ILE A 21 -12.93 6.37 -12.51
CA ILE A 21 -13.67 6.32 -11.24
C ILE A 21 -12.76 6.77 -10.08
N LEU A 22 -11.54 6.23 -10.00
CA LEU A 22 -10.59 6.60 -8.95
C LEU A 22 -10.20 8.08 -9.04
N ARG A 23 -9.85 8.60 -10.22
CA ARG A 23 -9.56 10.02 -10.41
C ARG A 23 -10.74 10.91 -10.04
N GLU A 24 -11.96 10.52 -10.40
CA GLU A 24 -13.17 11.25 -10.03
C GLU A 24 -13.31 11.36 -8.52
N PHE A 25 -13.21 10.24 -7.80
CA PHE A 25 -13.29 10.22 -6.34
C PHE A 25 -12.28 11.15 -5.67
N PHE A 26 -11.01 11.01 -6.01
CA PHE A 26 -9.94 11.81 -5.39
C PHE A 26 -10.00 13.29 -5.80
N THR A 27 -10.33 13.60 -7.05
CA THR A 27 -10.47 15.01 -7.49
C THR A 27 -11.67 15.71 -6.88
N GLN A 28 -12.80 15.03 -6.67
CA GLN A 28 -13.94 15.56 -5.93
C GLN A 28 -13.60 15.94 -4.47
N LYS A 29 -12.63 15.25 -3.87
CA LYS A 29 -12.09 15.56 -2.54
C LYS A 29 -11.00 16.64 -2.56
N GLY A 30 -10.69 17.22 -3.72
CA GLY A 30 -9.68 18.27 -3.87
C GLY A 30 -8.23 17.79 -3.93
N PHE A 31 -7.99 16.50 -4.14
CA PHE A 31 -6.65 15.95 -4.25
C PHE A 31 -5.99 16.33 -5.57
N LEU A 32 -4.67 16.44 -5.56
CA LEU A 32 -3.87 16.72 -6.75
C LEU A 32 -3.21 15.45 -7.30
N GLU A 33 -3.24 15.28 -8.62
CA GLU A 33 -2.51 14.20 -9.29
C GLU A 33 -1.04 14.56 -9.43
N VAL A 34 -0.14 13.68 -8.98
CA VAL A 34 1.31 13.82 -9.07
C VAL A 34 1.85 12.93 -10.18
N HIS A 35 2.81 13.43 -10.96
CA HIS A 35 3.57 12.60 -11.88
C HIS A 35 4.65 11.83 -11.10
N PRO A 36 4.55 10.50 -10.91
CA PRO A 36 5.37 9.78 -9.94
C PRO A 36 6.85 9.67 -10.32
N GLN A 37 7.20 9.87 -11.58
CA GLN A 37 8.59 9.81 -12.06
C GLN A 37 9.22 11.20 -12.25
N SER A 38 8.73 12.19 -11.54
CA SER A 38 9.30 13.55 -11.59
C SER A 38 10.68 13.65 -10.94
N ARG A 39 11.10 12.64 -10.16
CA ARG A 39 12.41 12.57 -9.52
C ARG A 39 12.92 11.12 -9.46
N LEU A 40 14.24 10.97 -9.43
CA LEU A 40 14.89 9.70 -9.12
C LEU A 40 14.93 9.52 -7.60
N SER A 41 14.67 8.32 -7.10
CA SER A 41 14.72 8.02 -5.68
C SER A 41 15.08 6.56 -5.42
N ILE A 42 16.05 6.35 -4.54
CA ILE A 42 16.37 5.01 -4.00
C ILE A 42 15.23 4.54 -3.08
N LEU A 43 14.59 5.48 -2.38
CA LEU A 43 13.46 5.17 -1.50
C LEU A 43 12.20 4.69 -2.25
N ALA A 44 12.15 4.82 -3.57
CA ALA A 44 11.09 4.21 -4.39
C ALA A 44 11.17 2.67 -4.47
N ALA A 45 12.29 2.08 -4.05
CA ALA A 45 12.50 0.63 -3.97
C ALA A 45 12.21 0.07 -2.57
N CYS A 46 11.30 0.68 -1.86
CA CYS A 46 11.15 0.49 -0.43
C CYS A 46 10.25 -0.67 -0.01
N GLU A 47 9.45 -1.28 -0.90
CA GLU A 47 8.50 -2.30 -0.45
C GLU A 47 9.16 -3.65 -0.18
N ASP A 48 9.93 -4.15 -1.14
CA ASP A 48 10.66 -5.40 -0.99
C ASP A 48 12.05 -5.30 -1.64
N PRO A 49 13.10 -5.08 -0.85
CA PRO A 49 14.45 -4.90 -1.36
C PRO A 49 15.00 -6.15 -2.08
N LYS A 50 14.46 -7.35 -1.78
CA LYS A 50 14.88 -8.60 -2.44
C LYS A 50 14.43 -8.66 -3.90
N THR A 51 13.38 -7.94 -4.25
CA THR A 51 12.80 -7.92 -5.60
C THR A 51 13.13 -6.67 -6.41
N ILE A 52 14.10 -5.87 -5.96
CA ILE A 52 14.52 -4.65 -6.66
C ILE A 52 15.07 -4.96 -8.06
N ALA A 53 14.43 -4.43 -9.09
CA ALA A 53 14.97 -4.29 -10.43
C ALA A 53 15.70 -2.94 -10.57
N THR A 54 16.80 -2.89 -11.34
CA THR A 54 17.63 -1.71 -11.48
C THR A 54 17.81 -1.31 -12.93
N TYR A 55 18.13 -0.03 -13.17
CA TYR A 55 18.54 0.47 -14.47
C TYR A 55 19.69 1.49 -14.34
N ASN A 56 20.43 1.69 -15.44
CA ASN A 56 21.49 2.67 -15.51
C ASN A 56 20.95 4.00 -16.06
N TYR A 57 21.20 5.09 -15.36
CA TYR A 57 20.91 6.43 -15.83
C TYR A 57 22.02 7.40 -15.45
N LYS A 58 22.61 8.08 -16.43
CA LYS A 58 23.74 9.02 -16.27
C LYS A 58 24.92 8.45 -15.47
N ASN A 59 25.29 7.20 -15.78
CA ASN A 59 26.36 6.41 -15.14
C ASN A 59 26.09 5.98 -13.69
N ASP A 60 24.91 6.23 -13.17
CA ASP A 60 24.49 5.74 -11.87
C ASP A 60 23.44 4.62 -12.00
N ILE A 61 23.46 3.70 -11.04
CA ILE A 61 22.45 2.65 -10.92
C ILE A 61 21.29 3.19 -10.08
N TRP A 62 20.06 3.03 -10.58
CA TRP A 62 18.82 3.42 -9.93
C TRP A 62 17.85 2.26 -9.87
N PRO A 63 16.97 2.18 -8.85
CA PRO A 63 15.90 1.21 -8.84
C PRO A 63 14.81 1.59 -9.85
N LEU A 64 14.21 0.58 -10.50
CA LEU A 64 12.87 0.74 -11.02
C LEU A 64 11.90 0.84 -9.85
N PRO A 65 10.92 1.76 -9.87
CA PRO A 65 10.06 2.00 -8.73
C PRO A 65 9.18 0.79 -8.42
N GLN A 66 9.03 0.48 -7.15
CA GLN A 66 8.04 -0.49 -6.64
C GLN A 66 6.77 0.24 -6.21
N THR A 67 6.89 1.51 -5.81
CA THR A 67 5.81 2.38 -5.36
C THR A 67 6.02 3.82 -5.79
N GLY A 68 4.94 4.56 -5.96
CA GLY A 68 4.90 6.01 -6.14
C GLY A 68 4.67 6.78 -4.84
N GLN A 69 4.45 6.10 -3.70
CA GLN A 69 4.08 6.75 -2.44
C GLN A 69 5.11 7.74 -1.94
N MET A 70 6.41 7.46 -2.08
CA MET A 70 7.46 8.38 -1.63
C MET A 70 7.43 9.72 -2.38
N TRP A 71 6.94 9.77 -3.64
CA TRP A 71 6.73 11.04 -4.35
C TRP A 71 5.51 11.79 -3.81
N LEU A 72 4.44 11.06 -3.43
CA LEU A 72 3.24 11.66 -2.84
C LEU A 72 3.55 12.25 -1.47
N GLU A 73 4.26 11.51 -0.61
CA GLU A 73 4.72 12.02 0.68
C GLU A 73 5.62 13.25 0.52
N TYR A 74 6.55 13.22 -0.44
CA TYR A 74 7.44 14.36 -0.71
C TYR A 74 6.66 15.62 -1.10
N GLU A 75 5.68 15.50 -2.01
CA GLU A 75 4.86 16.65 -2.42
C GLU A 75 4.01 17.19 -1.25
N MET A 76 3.47 16.31 -0.43
CA MET A 76 2.69 16.68 0.75
C MET A 76 3.54 17.37 1.82
N LEU A 77 4.71 16.81 2.13
CA LEU A 77 5.62 17.35 3.15
C LEU A 77 6.27 18.66 2.73
N LYS A 78 6.48 18.87 1.44
CA LYS A 78 7.06 20.10 0.88
C LYS A 78 6.13 21.31 1.00
N ASP A 79 4.83 21.11 0.83
CA ASP A 79 3.82 22.17 0.91
C ASP A 79 2.49 21.62 1.48
N PRO A 80 2.42 21.46 2.82
CA PRO A 80 1.28 20.83 3.47
C PRO A 80 -0.06 21.54 3.25
N GLU A 81 -0.04 22.84 3.00
CA GLU A 81 -1.27 23.63 2.86
C GLU A 81 -1.85 23.64 1.43
N ARG A 82 -1.11 23.05 0.47
CA ARG A 82 -1.48 23.11 -0.94
C ARG A 82 -2.71 22.28 -1.30
N ALA A 83 -2.84 21.10 -0.70
CA ALA A 83 -3.96 20.19 -0.96
C ALA A 83 -4.26 19.31 0.26
N PRO A 84 -5.48 18.77 0.37
CA PRO A 84 -5.83 17.80 1.41
C PRO A 84 -5.16 16.45 1.21
N GLY A 85 -4.73 16.13 -0.01
CA GLY A 85 -4.05 14.90 -0.36
C GLY A 85 -3.56 14.88 -1.80
N TYR A 86 -2.86 13.82 -2.13
CA TYR A 86 -2.25 13.60 -3.44
C TYR A 86 -2.51 12.18 -3.91
N PHE A 87 -2.51 11.98 -5.22
CA PHE A 87 -2.58 10.64 -5.82
C PHE A 87 -1.75 10.55 -7.10
N CYS A 88 -1.43 9.35 -7.51
CA CYS A 88 -0.79 9.10 -8.79
C CYS A 88 -1.21 7.75 -9.38
N VAL A 89 -1.00 7.60 -10.67
CA VAL A 89 -0.97 6.28 -11.33
C VAL A 89 0.48 5.94 -11.59
N SER A 90 0.93 4.82 -11.07
CA SER A 90 2.31 4.35 -11.18
C SER A 90 2.38 2.95 -11.79
N THR A 91 3.58 2.46 -11.97
CA THR A 91 3.83 1.06 -12.30
C THR A 91 4.79 0.48 -11.28
N SER A 92 4.38 -0.60 -10.62
CA SER A 92 5.24 -1.37 -9.73
C SER A 92 6.09 -2.36 -10.53
N TYR A 93 7.38 -2.40 -10.24
CA TYR A 93 8.34 -3.35 -10.82
C TYR A 93 8.90 -4.23 -9.71
N ARG A 94 8.54 -5.51 -9.73
CA ARG A 94 8.98 -6.51 -8.74
C ARG A 94 9.69 -7.66 -9.44
N ASN A 95 10.99 -7.77 -9.23
CA ASN A 95 11.80 -8.84 -9.81
C ASN A 95 11.72 -10.11 -8.93
N GLU A 96 10.50 -10.60 -8.69
CA GLU A 96 10.28 -11.81 -7.90
C GLU A 96 10.83 -13.05 -8.63
N PRO A 97 11.66 -13.85 -7.95
CA PRO A 97 12.24 -15.05 -8.58
C PRO A 97 11.22 -16.17 -8.78
N ASN A 98 10.20 -16.26 -7.93
CA ASN A 98 9.18 -17.31 -7.94
C ASN A 98 7.77 -16.75 -7.75
N PRO A 99 7.25 -15.95 -8.69
CA PRO A 99 5.93 -15.36 -8.55
C PRO A 99 4.83 -16.43 -8.62
N VAL A 100 3.84 -16.35 -7.72
CA VAL A 100 2.70 -17.29 -7.70
C VAL A 100 1.75 -16.94 -8.86
N PRO A 101 1.53 -17.87 -9.83
CA PRO A 101 0.65 -17.63 -10.96
C PRO A 101 -0.76 -17.22 -10.53
N GLY A 102 -1.29 -16.14 -11.13
CA GLY A 102 -2.63 -15.64 -10.85
C GLY A 102 -2.76 -14.80 -9.57
N ARG A 103 -1.70 -14.65 -8.78
CA ARG A 103 -1.67 -13.77 -7.59
C ARG A 103 -0.53 -12.75 -7.64
N HIS A 104 0.67 -13.16 -8.07
CA HIS A 104 1.83 -12.30 -8.11
C HIS A 104 2.15 -11.89 -9.54
N GLU A 105 2.06 -10.60 -9.78
CA GLU A 105 2.51 -9.97 -11.01
C GLU A 105 3.83 -9.26 -10.76
N ILE A 106 4.75 -9.35 -11.70
CA ILE A 106 6.08 -8.75 -11.58
C ILE A 106 6.17 -7.32 -12.11
N ILE A 107 5.22 -6.94 -12.96
CA ILE A 107 5.03 -5.56 -13.45
C ILE A 107 3.53 -5.34 -13.53
N PHE A 108 3.03 -4.36 -12.81
CA PHE A 108 1.59 -4.09 -12.76
C PHE A 108 1.29 -2.62 -12.45
N PRO A 109 0.15 -2.11 -12.95
CA PRO A 109 -0.26 -0.75 -12.65
C PRO A 109 -0.82 -0.63 -11.23
N MET A 110 -0.46 0.49 -10.58
CA MET A 110 -0.93 0.90 -9.26
C MET A 110 -1.66 2.23 -9.36
N PHE A 111 -2.64 2.43 -8.50
CA PHE A 111 -3.16 3.75 -8.16
C PHE A 111 -2.84 4.01 -6.69
N GLU A 112 -2.11 5.07 -6.40
CA GLU A 112 -1.59 5.34 -5.07
C GLU A 112 -2.06 6.70 -4.58
N PHE A 113 -2.26 6.83 -3.28
CA PHE A 113 -2.74 8.05 -2.66
C PHE A 113 -2.07 8.30 -1.31
N GLU A 114 -2.04 9.58 -0.91
CA GLU A 114 -1.57 10.03 0.39
C GLU A 114 -2.50 11.13 0.88
N ILE A 115 -2.94 11.07 2.16
CA ILE A 115 -3.87 11.99 2.81
C ILE A 115 -3.27 12.58 4.08
N LYS A 116 -3.77 13.72 4.53
CA LYS A 116 -3.57 14.20 5.90
C LYS A 116 -4.47 13.41 6.84
N GLY A 117 -3.95 13.09 8.03
CA GLY A 117 -4.68 12.34 9.04
C GLY A 117 -4.06 10.97 9.30
N GLY A 118 -4.51 10.33 10.36
CA GLY A 118 -4.01 9.04 10.82
C GLY A 118 -4.80 7.86 10.27
N ILE A 119 -4.72 6.74 11.01
CA ILE A 119 -5.31 5.47 10.60
C ILE A 119 -6.85 5.53 10.55
N GLU A 120 -7.48 6.35 11.40
CA GLU A 120 -8.94 6.49 11.45
C GLU A 120 -9.47 7.21 10.21
N GLU A 121 -8.83 8.33 9.82
CA GLU A 121 -9.16 9.06 8.59
C GLU A 121 -8.90 8.21 7.35
N LEU A 122 -7.88 7.38 7.37
CA LEU A 122 -7.55 6.44 6.31
C LEU A 122 -8.66 5.39 6.14
N GLU A 123 -9.08 4.72 7.21
CA GLU A 123 -10.15 3.70 7.18
C GLU A 123 -11.47 4.30 6.67
N VAL A 124 -11.81 5.52 7.12
CA VAL A 124 -13.00 6.24 6.64
C VAL A 124 -12.90 6.56 5.15
N MET A 125 -11.74 7.03 4.69
CA MET A 125 -11.55 7.38 3.28
C MET A 125 -11.61 6.14 2.38
N GLU A 126 -11.02 5.02 2.78
CA GLU A 126 -11.08 3.76 2.05
C GLU A 126 -12.50 3.18 2.00
N SER A 127 -13.24 3.27 3.11
CA SER A 127 -14.66 2.88 3.15
C SER A 127 -15.50 3.72 2.18
N GLN A 128 -15.31 5.04 2.16
CA GLN A 128 -15.97 5.94 1.22
C GLN A 128 -15.59 5.66 -0.25
N LEU A 129 -14.33 5.30 -0.50
CA LEU A 129 -13.87 4.92 -1.83
C LEU A 129 -14.58 3.66 -2.32
N LEU A 130 -14.64 2.62 -1.48
CA LEU A 130 -15.30 1.37 -1.83
C LEU A 130 -16.80 1.55 -2.06
N GLU A 131 -17.46 2.37 -1.26
CA GLU A 131 -18.86 2.74 -1.45
C GLU A 131 -19.05 3.52 -2.77
N PHE A 132 -18.18 4.48 -3.08
CA PHE A 132 -18.21 5.24 -4.31
C PHE A 132 -18.05 4.35 -5.56
N ILE A 133 -17.19 3.34 -5.48
CA ILE A 133 -17.01 2.33 -6.53
C ILE A 133 -18.28 1.46 -6.68
N GLY A 134 -19.04 1.27 -5.59
CA GLY A 134 -20.29 0.51 -5.55
C GLY A 134 -20.22 -0.81 -4.79
N PHE A 135 -19.15 -1.09 -4.03
CA PHE A 135 -19.12 -2.23 -3.13
C PHE A 135 -20.16 -2.06 -2.03
N LYS A 136 -20.89 -3.14 -1.75
CA LYS A 136 -21.98 -3.08 -0.77
C LYS A 136 -21.44 -3.15 0.65
N LEU A 137 -21.92 -2.24 1.48
CA LEU A 137 -21.75 -2.27 2.93
C LEU A 137 -22.68 -3.29 3.58
N ASN A 138 -22.24 -3.84 4.70
CA ASN A 138 -23.12 -4.55 5.62
C ASN A 138 -23.95 -3.54 6.43
N THR A 139 -25.03 -3.98 7.06
CA THR A 139 -25.89 -3.11 7.85
C THR A 139 -26.14 -3.74 9.23
N TYR A 140 -25.87 -2.97 10.28
CA TYR A 140 -26.23 -3.35 11.64
C TYR A 140 -27.75 -3.28 11.87
N ASP A 141 -28.24 -3.93 12.93
CA ASP A 141 -29.65 -3.87 13.32
C ASP A 141 -30.16 -2.45 13.60
N ASN A 142 -29.27 -1.54 13.98
CA ASN A 142 -29.58 -0.13 14.20
C ASN A 142 -29.62 0.72 12.90
N GLY A 143 -29.33 0.10 11.75
CA GLY A 143 -29.31 0.74 10.44
C GLY A 143 -27.98 1.37 10.03
N GLU A 144 -26.96 1.37 10.88
CA GLU A 144 -25.61 1.80 10.52
C GLU A 144 -24.96 0.80 9.57
N THR A 145 -24.13 1.31 8.67
CA THR A 145 -23.44 0.50 7.65
C THR A 145 -21.95 0.37 7.97
N TYR A 146 -21.35 -0.76 7.59
CA TYR A 146 -19.94 -1.04 7.85
C TYR A 146 -19.37 -2.04 6.84
N TYR A 147 -18.03 -2.08 6.75
CA TYR A 147 -17.29 -3.24 6.23
C TYR A 147 -16.75 -4.06 7.41
N HIS A 148 -16.72 -5.38 7.25
CA HIS A 148 -16.07 -6.23 8.26
C HIS A 148 -14.59 -5.92 8.35
N GLY A 149 -14.04 -5.92 9.56
CA GLY A 149 -12.61 -5.77 9.80
C GLY A 149 -12.22 -6.30 11.17
N ASP A 150 -10.96 -6.70 11.31
CA ASP A 150 -10.38 -7.14 12.59
C ASP A 150 -8.85 -6.99 12.55
N ASP A 151 -8.24 -7.03 13.73
CA ASP A 151 -6.79 -6.98 13.86
C ASP A 151 -6.14 -8.27 13.38
N TYR A 152 -4.97 -8.16 12.76
CA TYR A 152 -4.21 -9.28 12.22
C TYR A 152 -4.04 -10.43 13.24
N LYS A 153 -3.65 -10.11 14.48
CA LYS A 153 -3.45 -11.12 15.52
C LYS A 153 -4.72 -11.86 15.90
N ASN A 154 -5.88 -11.19 15.90
CA ASN A 154 -7.17 -11.84 16.18
C ASN A 154 -7.52 -12.83 15.07
N VAL A 155 -7.34 -12.41 13.80
CA VAL A 155 -7.58 -13.27 12.65
C VAL A 155 -6.61 -14.46 12.64
N ALA A 156 -5.34 -14.24 12.94
CA ALA A 156 -4.34 -15.31 13.05
C ALA A 156 -4.69 -16.33 14.13
N VAL A 157 -5.12 -15.86 15.31
CA VAL A 157 -5.64 -16.72 16.40
C VAL A 157 -6.86 -17.51 15.96
N LYS A 158 -7.83 -16.86 15.29
CA LYS A 158 -9.03 -17.51 14.77
C LYS A 158 -8.70 -18.68 13.84
N TYR A 159 -7.69 -18.51 12.99
CA TYR A 159 -7.27 -19.56 12.04
C TYR A 159 -6.21 -20.52 12.60
N GLY A 160 -5.74 -20.29 13.84
CA GLY A 160 -4.76 -21.16 14.51
C GLY A 160 -3.35 -21.08 13.91
N VAL A 161 -2.98 -19.94 13.34
CA VAL A 161 -1.69 -19.70 12.69
C VAL A 161 -0.97 -18.51 13.30
N LYS A 162 0.35 -18.43 13.09
CA LYS A 162 1.15 -17.24 13.45
C LYS A 162 1.11 -16.20 12.33
N GLU A 163 1.21 -16.64 11.10
CA GLU A 163 1.23 -15.80 9.92
C GLU A 163 0.08 -16.15 8.99
N LEU A 164 -0.58 -15.11 8.46
CA LEU A 164 -1.64 -15.27 7.50
C LEU A 164 -1.04 -15.44 6.11
N GLU A 165 -1.55 -16.43 5.39
CA GLU A 165 -1.15 -16.78 4.04
C GLU A 165 -2.32 -16.55 3.07
N ASN A 166 -2.07 -16.67 1.78
CA ASN A 166 -3.06 -16.49 0.72
C ASN A 166 -4.37 -17.29 0.94
N GLU A 167 -4.27 -18.49 1.51
CA GLU A 167 -5.42 -19.35 1.81
C GLU A 167 -6.30 -18.78 2.93
N HIS A 168 -5.70 -18.07 3.88
CA HIS A 168 -6.41 -17.40 4.97
C HIS A 168 -7.15 -16.17 4.46
N GLU A 169 -6.57 -15.40 3.53
CA GLU A 169 -7.27 -14.31 2.85
C GLU A 169 -8.50 -14.83 2.07
N ALA A 170 -8.34 -15.94 1.35
CA ALA A 170 -9.47 -16.57 0.66
C ALA A 170 -10.54 -17.12 1.63
N GLN A 171 -10.16 -17.46 2.86
CA GLN A 171 -11.10 -17.88 3.89
C GLN A 171 -11.88 -16.70 4.48
N LEU A 172 -11.28 -15.49 4.56
CA LEU A 172 -11.97 -14.27 4.99
C LEU A 172 -13.20 -13.96 4.14
N GLU A 173 -13.14 -14.16 2.82
CA GLU A 173 -14.30 -13.98 1.93
C GLU A 173 -15.47 -14.90 2.32
N LYS A 174 -15.19 -16.15 2.65
CA LYS A 174 -16.23 -17.11 3.04
C LYS A 174 -16.85 -16.79 4.42
N ASP A 175 -16.01 -16.27 5.33
CA ASP A 175 -16.43 -15.99 6.71
C ASP A 175 -17.15 -14.65 6.84
N TYR A 176 -16.75 -13.64 6.05
CA TYR A 176 -17.17 -12.24 6.27
C TYR A 176 -17.73 -11.55 5.01
N GLY A 177 -17.64 -12.20 3.83
CA GLY A 177 -18.10 -11.62 2.58
C GLY A 177 -16.99 -10.99 1.74
N PRO A 178 -17.35 -10.26 0.67
CA PRO A 178 -16.42 -9.89 -0.39
C PRO A 178 -15.40 -8.81 0.00
N VAL A 179 -15.61 -8.07 1.07
CA VAL A 179 -14.71 -6.99 1.53
C VAL A 179 -14.39 -7.18 3.00
N PHE A 180 -13.10 -7.15 3.34
CA PHE A 180 -12.62 -7.26 4.72
C PHE A 180 -11.41 -6.33 4.94
N PHE A 181 -11.41 -5.61 6.06
CA PHE A 181 -10.30 -4.74 6.50
C PHE A 181 -9.44 -5.49 7.51
N LEU A 182 -8.25 -5.92 7.11
CA LEU A 182 -7.26 -6.54 7.98
C LEU A 182 -6.34 -5.45 8.52
N LYS A 183 -6.29 -5.31 9.86
CA LYS A 183 -5.66 -4.14 10.50
C LYS A 183 -4.55 -4.51 11.48
N ASN A 184 -3.70 -3.53 11.82
CA ASN A 184 -2.71 -3.62 12.90
C ASN A 184 -1.76 -4.81 12.77
N PHE A 185 -0.86 -4.70 11.78
CA PHE A 185 0.06 -5.78 11.42
C PHE A 185 1.22 -5.92 12.40
N PRO A 186 1.50 -7.14 12.91
CA PRO A 186 2.63 -7.38 13.80
C PRO A 186 3.97 -7.06 13.15
N ASN A 187 4.92 -6.54 13.92
CA ASN A 187 6.25 -6.17 13.43
C ASN A 187 7.04 -7.37 12.84
N TYR A 188 6.75 -8.60 13.25
CA TYR A 188 7.37 -9.78 12.63
C TYR A 188 6.92 -10.05 11.18
N THR A 189 5.86 -9.40 10.69
CA THR A 189 5.47 -9.43 9.27
C THR A 189 6.23 -8.42 8.43
N SER A 190 7.22 -7.76 9.01
CA SER A 190 8.10 -6.76 8.37
C SER A 190 7.34 -5.63 7.66
N PRO A 191 6.45 -4.91 8.36
CA PRO A 191 5.80 -3.74 7.79
C PRO A 191 6.84 -2.69 7.39
N PHE A 192 6.45 -1.79 6.49
CA PHE A 192 7.35 -0.82 5.92
C PHE A 192 7.98 0.13 6.97
N TRP A 193 9.23 0.54 6.80
CA TRP A 193 10.03 1.26 7.79
C TRP A 193 9.47 2.61 8.24
N ASN A 194 8.66 3.29 7.44
CA ASN A 194 8.05 4.57 7.80
C ASN A 194 6.61 4.48 8.31
N MET A 195 6.11 3.28 8.57
CA MET A 195 4.79 3.09 9.18
C MET A 195 4.80 3.48 10.64
N ALA A 196 3.73 4.15 11.08
CA ALA A 196 3.52 4.45 12.49
C ALA A 196 3.28 3.16 13.29
N GLN A 197 3.83 3.12 14.50
CA GLN A 197 3.63 2.02 15.43
C GLN A 197 2.46 2.33 16.37
N ASN A 198 1.77 1.31 16.83
CA ASN A 198 0.83 1.47 17.92
C ASN A 198 1.62 1.70 19.23
N GLU A 199 1.31 2.81 19.91
CA GLU A 199 2.01 3.20 21.12
C GLU A 199 1.60 2.34 22.31
N GLU A 200 2.54 2.13 23.25
CA GLU A 200 2.25 1.51 24.56
C GLU A 200 1.97 2.59 25.62
N PRO A 201 1.13 2.33 26.62
CA PRO A 201 0.39 1.10 26.88
C PRO A 201 -0.92 1.06 26.10
N GLN A 202 -1.14 -0.02 25.38
CA GLN A 202 -2.40 -0.26 24.72
C GLN A 202 -3.39 -0.97 25.66
N GLU A 203 -4.67 -0.75 25.46
CA GLU A 203 -5.75 -1.42 26.22
C GLU A 203 -5.78 -2.93 25.98
N SER A 204 -5.09 -3.41 24.95
CA SER A 204 -5.08 -4.81 24.53
C SER A 204 -3.67 -5.28 24.18
N GLU A 205 -3.30 -6.47 24.64
CA GLU A 205 -2.04 -7.15 24.28
C GLU A 205 -1.94 -7.42 22.77
N GLN A 206 -3.07 -7.47 22.07
CA GLN A 206 -3.12 -7.66 20.62
C GLN A 206 -2.50 -6.51 19.84
N MET A 207 -2.57 -5.28 20.36
CA MET A 207 -2.02 -4.08 19.71
C MET A 207 -0.51 -3.90 19.91
N LYS A 208 0.05 -4.63 20.88
CA LYS A 208 1.48 -4.54 21.19
C LYS A 208 2.35 -4.96 20.00
N ASP A 209 3.44 -4.24 19.76
CA ASP A 209 4.37 -4.53 18.66
C ASP A 209 3.69 -4.65 17.28
N THR A 210 2.78 -3.73 16.98
CA THR A 210 2.09 -3.68 15.69
C THR A 210 2.22 -2.32 15.01
N ALA A 211 2.31 -2.35 13.69
CA ALA A 211 2.22 -1.16 12.85
C ALA A 211 0.76 -0.82 12.54
N LYS A 212 0.45 0.46 12.43
CA LYS A 212 -0.86 1.00 12.00
C LYS A 212 -1.02 0.82 10.49
N LYS A 213 -1.27 -0.41 10.08
CA LYS A 213 -1.42 -0.83 8.68
C LYS A 213 -2.83 -1.37 8.46
N ILE A 214 -3.38 -1.14 7.27
CA ILE A 214 -4.63 -1.72 6.78
C ILE A 214 -4.37 -2.38 5.42
N ASP A 215 -4.78 -3.64 5.29
CA ASP A 215 -4.95 -4.29 4.00
C ASP A 215 -6.43 -4.51 3.74
N VAL A 216 -6.95 -3.94 2.65
CA VAL A 216 -8.32 -4.19 2.20
C VAL A 216 -8.32 -5.41 1.29
N ILE A 217 -8.89 -6.49 1.81
CA ILE A 217 -9.04 -7.76 1.12
C ILE A 217 -10.35 -7.75 0.34
N ILE A 218 -10.27 -7.87 -0.99
CA ILE A 218 -11.45 -7.93 -1.86
C ILE A 218 -11.49 -9.28 -2.57
N HIS A 219 -12.57 -10.03 -2.34
CA HIS A 219 -12.73 -11.39 -2.87
C HIS A 219 -11.50 -12.27 -2.59
N GLY A 220 -11.07 -12.28 -1.32
CA GLY A 220 -9.98 -13.13 -0.84
C GLY A 220 -8.59 -12.75 -1.39
N MET A 221 -8.40 -11.49 -1.77
CA MET A 221 -7.11 -10.99 -2.26
C MET A 221 -6.87 -9.57 -1.77
N GLU A 222 -5.71 -9.32 -1.13
CA GLU A 222 -5.26 -7.97 -0.80
C GLU A 222 -5.30 -7.10 -2.06
N THR A 223 -6.09 -6.04 -2.02
CA THR A 223 -6.31 -5.14 -3.17
C THR A 223 -5.82 -3.73 -2.89
N ILE A 224 -5.94 -3.26 -1.64
CA ILE A 224 -5.37 -2.01 -1.17
C ILE A 224 -4.46 -2.35 0.01
N GLY A 225 -3.21 -1.89 -0.03
CA GLY A 225 -2.31 -1.91 1.11
C GLY A 225 -2.02 -0.47 1.54
N SER A 226 -2.27 -0.15 2.81
CA SER A 226 -2.21 1.22 3.31
C SER A 226 -1.72 1.31 4.75
N ALA A 227 -1.25 2.49 5.17
CA ALA A 227 -0.77 2.70 6.53
C ALA A 227 -0.77 4.18 6.94
N GLU A 228 -0.83 4.41 8.25
CA GLU A 228 -0.42 5.68 8.84
C GLU A 228 1.11 5.77 8.82
N ARG A 229 1.63 6.97 8.51
CA ARG A 229 3.08 7.23 8.45
C ARG A 229 3.60 7.74 9.78
N SER A 230 4.76 7.27 10.18
CA SER A 230 5.43 7.77 11.39
C SER A 230 5.78 9.26 11.27
N CYS A 231 5.64 9.98 12.40
CA CYS A 231 6.15 11.33 12.58
C CYS A 231 7.48 11.36 13.33
N ASP A 232 7.92 10.23 13.86
CA ASP A 232 9.15 10.11 14.65
C ASP A 232 10.34 9.79 13.72
N LYS A 233 11.23 10.78 13.56
CA LYS A 233 12.43 10.70 12.70
C LYS A 233 13.42 9.64 13.19
N GLU A 234 13.60 9.52 14.48
CA GLU A 234 14.54 8.57 15.09
C GLU A 234 14.01 7.14 14.95
N GLU A 235 12.70 6.96 15.15
CA GLU A 235 12.04 5.69 14.96
C GLU A 235 12.08 5.25 13.49
N MET A 236 11.79 6.14 12.53
CA MET A 236 11.91 5.83 11.11
C MET A 236 13.32 5.40 10.72
N ARG A 237 14.35 6.09 11.22
CA ARG A 237 15.74 5.72 10.99
C ARG A 237 16.07 4.36 11.60
N ARG A 238 15.66 4.14 12.84
CA ARG A 238 15.85 2.86 13.52
C ARG A 238 15.19 1.72 12.76
N GLN A 239 13.94 1.89 12.34
CA GLN A 239 13.21 0.89 11.55
C GLN A 239 13.91 0.62 10.22
N PHE A 240 14.33 1.66 9.49
CA PHE A 240 15.06 1.51 8.23
C PHE A 240 16.32 0.63 8.38
N GLU A 241 17.05 0.78 9.49
CA GLU A 241 18.29 0.05 9.74
C GLU A 241 18.08 -1.36 10.33
N THR A 242 16.96 -1.59 11.04
CA THR A 242 16.77 -2.83 11.82
C THR A 242 15.70 -3.77 11.30
N ILE A 243 14.79 -3.29 10.43
CA ILE A 243 13.73 -4.13 9.86
C ILE A 243 14.33 -5.34 9.14
N SER A 244 13.66 -6.49 9.23
CA SER A 244 14.17 -7.77 8.72
C SER A 244 15.59 -8.10 9.22
N GLU A 245 15.86 -7.84 10.51
CA GLU A 245 17.19 -8.05 11.14
C GLU A 245 18.33 -7.27 10.45
N GLY A 246 18.02 -6.12 9.83
CA GLY A 246 18.95 -5.27 9.10
C GLY A 246 19.20 -5.70 7.65
N GLU A 247 18.60 -6.78 7.18
CA GLU A 247 18.74 -7.25 5.79
C GLU A 247 18.22 -6.21 4.79
N TYR A 248 17.15 -5.49 5.15
CA TYR A 248 16.56 -4.46 4.32
C TYR A 248 17.56 -3.37 3.90
N SER A 249 18.14 -2.68 4.87
CA SER A 249 19.10 -1.62 4.60
C SER A 249 20.38 -2.14 3.95
N GLN A 250 20.84 -3.34 4.33
CA GLN A 250 22.04 -3.94 3.76
C GLN A 250 21.90 -4.20 2.25
N ILE A 251 20.77 -4.72 1.79
CA ILE A 251 20.50 -4.92 0.36
C ILE A 251 20.54 -3.59 -0.41
N LEU A 252 19.97 -2.52 0.17
CA LEU A 252 20.02 -1.20 -0.45
C LEU A 252 21.45 -0.65 -0.51
N TYR A 253 22.23 -0.82 0.57
CA TYR A 253 23.64 -0.41 0.61
C TYR A 253 24.50 -1.14 -0.43
N ASP A 254 24.28 -2.44 -0.58
CA ASP A 254 25.00 -3.27 -1.57
C ASP A 254 24.69 -2.87 -3.01
N LYS A 255 23.44 -2.46 -3.29
CA LYS A 255 23.01 -2.06 -4.64
C LYS A 255 23.38 -0.61 -4.97
N PHE A 256 23.29 0.32 -4.02
CA PHE A 256 23.30 1.75 -4.27
C PHE A 256 24.37 2.51 -3.48
N THR A 257 25.20 1.85 -2.72
CA THR A 257 26.16 2.32 -1.73
C THR A 257 25.53 2.94 -0.48
N LYS A 258 26.18 2.74 0.65
CA LYS A 258 25.68 3.26 1.94
C LYS A 258 25.59 4.78 1.94
N GLU A 259 26.57 5.45 1.36
CA GLU A 259 26.64 6.91 1.31
C GLU A 259 25.42 7.51 0.58
N ARG A 260 25.04 6.93 -0.57
CA ARG A 260 23.89 7.42 -1.36
C ARG A 260 22.57 7.15 -0.66
N VAL A 261 22.38 5.94 -0.14
CA VAL A 261 21.15 5.56 0.57
C VAL A 261 20.97 6.41 1.83
N THR A 262 22.05 6.58 2.62
CA THR A 262 22.00 7.41 3.82
C THR A 262 21.73 8.87 3.49
N ALA A 263 22.35 9.41 2.45
CA ALA A 263 22.13 10.80 2.05
C ALA A 263 20.69 11.06 1.62
N GLU A 264 20.05 10.11 0.92
CA GLU A 264 18.65 10.25 0.51
C GLU A 264 17.69 10.09 1.69
N LEU A 265 17.95 9.16 2.60
CA LEU A 265 17.19 9.02 3.85
C LEU A 265 17.32 10.28 4.72
N ASP A 266 18.54 10.81 4.87
CA ASP A 266 18.79 12.06 5.60
C ASP A 266 18.04 13.25 4.99
N GLU A 267 17.96 13.31 3.67
CA GLU A 267 17.20 14.35 2.97
C GLU A 267 15.70 14.25 3.26
N PHE A 268 15.15 13.03 3.22
CA PHE A 268 13.75 12.78 3.56
C PHE A 268 13.46 13.12 5.04
N LEU A 269 14.33 12.74 5.96
CA LEU A 269 14.15 12.97 7.40
C LEU A 269 14.32 14.45 7.83
N LYS A 270 14.67 15.37 6.92
CA LYS A 270 14.68 16.82 7.22
C LYS A 270 13.29 17.44 7.26
N PHE A 271 12.30 16.83 6.64
CA PHE A 271 10.94 17.37 6.65
C PHE A 271 10.36 17.48 8.06
N ASP A 272 9.44 18.41 8.23
CA ASP A 272 8.60 18.50 9.42
C ASP A 272 7.38 17.60 9.22
N PHE A 273 7.39 16.47 9.92
CA PHE A 273 6.36 15.46 9.78
C PHE A 273 5.10 15.81 10.59
N PHE A 274 3.96 15.49 10.03
CA PHE A 274 2.64 15.59 10.65
C PHE A 274 1.84 14.31 10.35
N PRO A 275 0.74 14.04 11.09
CA PRO A 275 -0.09 12.87 10.85
C PRO A 275 -0.56 12.81 9.39
N ARG A 276 -0.15 11.74 8.73
CA ARG A 276 -0.46 11.44 7.35
C ARG A 276 -0.57 9.94 7.15
N SER A 277 -1.33 9.54 6.17
CA SER A 277 -1.56 8.14 5.84
C SER A 277 -1.79 7.98 4.34
N GLY A 278 -1.60 6.79 3.84
CA GLY A 278 -1.81 6.54 2.43
C GLY A 278 -1.64 5.09 2.06
N GLY A 279 -1.89 4.79 0.79
CA GLY A 279 -1.88 3.42 0.32
C GLY A 279 -1.76 3.29 -1.18
N GLY A 280 -1.61 2.03 -1.60
CA GLY A 280 -1.57 1.62 -2.99
C GLY A 280 -2.68 0.65 -3.34
N ILE A 281 -3.35 0.90 -4.44
CA ILE A 281 -4.42 0.07 -5.00
C ILE A 281 -3.86 -0.68 -6.20
N GLY A 282 -3.79 -2.01 -6.11
CA GLY A 282 -3.44 -2.85 -7.26
C GLY A 282 -4.55 -2.83 -8.31
N LEU A 283 -4.34 -2.16 -9.45
CA LEU A 283 -5.41 -1.97 -10.43
C LEU A 283 -5.92 -3.28 -11.04
N THR A 284 -5.05 -4.26 -11.27
CA THR A 284 -5.45 -5.58 -11.75
C THR A 284 -6.34 -6.30 -10.75
N ARG A 285 -6.00 -6.21 -9.46
CA ARG A 285 -6.77 -6.81 -8.35
C ARG A 285 -8.10 -6.10 -8.14
N LEU A 286 -8.13 -4.77 -8.21
CA LEU A 286 -9.37 -3.99 -8.12
C LEU A 286 -10.33 -4.31 -9.28
N ILE A 287 -9.83 -4.35 -10.53
CA ILE A 287 -10.62 -4.73 -11.70
C ILE A 287 -11.21 -6.14 -11.53
N ARG A 288 -10.40 -7.09 -11.04
CA ARG A 288 -10.88 -8.44 -10.71
C ARG A 288 -12.02 -8.38 -9.67
N GLY A 289 -11.82 -7.68 -8.57
CA GLY A 289 -12.82 -7.53 -7.51
C GLY A 289 -14.12 -6.89 -8.00
N MET A 290 -14.02 -5.83 -8.79
CA MET A 290 -15.18 -5.17 -9.40
C MET A 290 -15.94 -6.09 -10.36
N LYS A 291 -15.23 -6.90 -11.18
CA LYS A 291 -15.86 -7.89 -12.07
C LYS A 291 -16.61 -8.96 -11.26
N MET A 292 -16.01 -9.49 -10.21
CA MET A 292 -16.63 -10.50 -9.33
C MET A 292 -17.88 -9.96 -8.62
N SER A 293 -17.89 -8.68 -8.28
CA SER A 293 -19.03 -7.98 -7.66
C SER A 293 -20.06 -7.46 -8.67
N GLY A 294 -19.84 -7.65 -9.98
CA GLY A 294 -20.74 -7.16 -11.03
C GLY A 294 -20.75 -5.63 -11.20
N LEU A 295 -19.67 -4.96 -10.77
CA LEU A 295 -19.53 -3.49 -10.78
C LEU A 295 -18.88 -2.96 -12.07
N MET A 296 -18.36 -3.84 -12.91
CA MET A 296 -17.86 -3.45 -14.22
C MET A 296 -18.99 -3.47 -15.26
N PRO A 297 -19.01 -2.50 -16.20
CA PRO A 297 -19.98 -2.53 -17.29
C PRO A 297 -19.87 -3.84 -18.07
N SER A 298 -21.01 -4.40 -18.45
CA SER A 298 -21.03 -5.57 -19.34
C SER A 298 -20.31 -5.25 -20.66
N PRO A 299 -19.56 -6.19 -21.23
CA PRO A 299 -19.02 -6.02 -22.57
C PRO A 299 -20.16 -5.71 -23.54
N ALA A 300 -20.01 -4.62 -24.29
CA ALA A 300 -20.96 -4.24 -25.32
C ALA A 300 -20.89 -5.21 -26.52
#